data_a4464d7b843e59fbc341fcdffdf01a26
#
_entry.id   a4464d7b843e59fbc341fcdffdf01a26
#
_cell.length_a   1.000
_cell.length_b   1.000
_cell.length_c   1.000
_cell.angle_alpha   90.00
_cell.angle_beta   90.00
_cell.angle_gamma   90.00
#
_symmetry.space_group_name_H-M   'P 1'
#
loop_
_entity.id
_entity.type
_entity.pdbx_description
1 polymer ?
#
loop_
_entity_poly.entity_id
_entity_poly.type
_entity_poly.pdbx_seq_one_letter_code
_entity_poly.pdbx_strand_id
1 'polypeptide(L)'
;PGFAVTEGASVNVADASGAPDGKNIVSGVTPVDFSAEVQLVVFLKNNFKAYTVSVKIAEPAKWGKVAESSLVMDSNPAFAINPKDGAPYVAGSSVNADKVAVPHLLKLDGAELKDVAGALAEVGSEHFAIDICSDGTPYVSFLDKVVKKQCVMKVSGSKAELVGEANAMYKTGGGSNSSVGLFAFSTSDIWCAQYNDERKVLVERRALNLAHFDGSAWTNAISIPGRNATDYAYCVLGKYVAGVPYLFIYNQNTQSVSLYKYASNAWGAVFESLKLKKADGSTDAILNLRAFDFDIASNGDIYVMAGGDYSVEKLFNLAVVKIAAKDKAQTLIGGEMTIDIDKSRSASMSLDSNDVPYVVYTKPEGNDKYAYFTFIDAKTKTWSNEEKLSSNPSDFVVLRFDDKGLGYIVSKETIDKATKYVLYSSGE
;
A
#
# COMPACT_ATOMS: atom_id res chain seq x y z
N PRO A 1 -15.66 15.98 12.67
CA PRO A 1 -14.60 17.00 12.53
C PRO A 1 -14.27 17.62 13.88
N GLY A 2 -12.98 17.85 14.12
CA GLY A 2 -12.53 18.59 15.29
C GLY A 2 -12.54 20.09 15.02
N PHE A 3 -12.71 20.90 16.06
CA PHE A 3 -12.57 22.35 15.98
C PHE A 3 -11.77 22.86 17.20
N ALA A 4 -11.15 24.00 17.04
CA ALA A 4 -10.51 24.71 18.13
C ALA A 4 -11.20 26.09 18.32
N VAL A 5 -11.37 26.49 19.56
CA VAL A 5 -11.89 27.81 19.94
C VAL A 5 -10.96 28.48 20.92
N THR A 6 -11.07 29.81 21.05
CA THR A 6 -10.32 30.58 22.05
C THR A 6 -10.60 30.08 23.46
N GLU A 7 -9.61 30.08 24.32
CA GLU A 7 -9.75 29.68 25.74
C GLU A 7 -10.92 30.41 26.41
N GLY A 8 -11.76 29.66 27.10
CA GLY A 8 -12.98 30.16 27.76
C GLY A 8 -14.19 30.32 26.82
N ALA A 9 -14.07 30.02 25.52
CA ALA A 9 -15.23 29.97 24.63
C ALA A 9 -15.96 28.62 24.71
N SER A 10 -17.26 28.62 24.48
CA SER A 10 -18.10 27.43 24.32
C SER A 10 -18.77 27.41 22.96
N VAL A 11 -19.11 26.23 22.46
CA VAL A 11 -19.80 26.03 21.18
C VAL A 11 -21.11 25.27 21.42
N ASN A 12 -22.18 25.73 20.83
CA ASN A 12 -23.51 25.14 20.90
C ASN A 12 -24.11 25.04 19.49
N VAL A 13 -25.06 24.14 19.29
CA VAL A 13 -25.91 24.16 18.10
C VAL A 13 -26.96 25.26 18.28
N ALA A 14 -27.26 26.00 17.22
CA ALA A 14 -28.37 26.95 17.22
C ALA A 14 -29.71 26.20 17.12
N ASP A 15 -30.71 26.66 17.87
CA ASP A 15 -32.10 26.22 17.69
C ASP A 15 -32.75 26.86 16.45
N ALA A 16 -34.00 26.57 16.19
CA ALA A 16 -34.75 27.12 15.04
C ALA A 16 -34.88 28.66 15.04
N SER A 17 -34.63 29.30 16.17
CA SER A 17 -34.62 30.78 16.29
C SER A 17 -33.22 31.37 16.10
N GLY A 18 -32.21 30.57 15.92
CA GLY A 18 -30.79 30.96 15.87
C GLY A 18 -30.18 31.19 17.25
N ALA A 19 -30.89 30.85 18.34
CA ALA A 19 -30.37 30.87 19.69
C ALA A 19 -29.66 29.56 20.03
N PRO A 20 -28.70 29.55 20.99
CA PRO A 20 -28.03 28.34 21.38
C PRO A 20 -29.02 27.37 22.04
N ASP A 21 -28.93 26.09 21.69
CA ASP A 21 -29.76 25.02 22.28
C ASP A 21 -29.40 24.68 23.74
N GLY A 22 -28.40 25.34 24.28
CA GLY A 22 -27.89 25.13 25.65
C GLY A 22 -27.01 23.92 25.86
N LYS A 23 -26.69 23.17 24.81
CA LYS A 23 -25.82 22.00 24.89
C LYS A 23 -24.44 22.30 24.35
N ASN A 24 -23.44 22.26 25.19
CA ASN A 24 -22.06 22.44 24.75
C ASN A 24 -21.60 21.30 23.85
N ILE A 25 -21.04 21.65 22.71
CA ILE A 25 -20.36 20.72 21.83
C ILE A 25 -18.89 20.64 22.22
N VAL A 26 -18.40 19.43 22.47
CA VAL A 26 -16.99 19.15 22.75
C VAL A 26 -16.36 18.63 21.45
N SER A 27 -15.30 19.30 21.00
CA SER A 27 -14.56 18.93 19.78
C SER A 27 -14.10 17.47 19.81
N GLY A 28 -14.42 16.73 18.78
CA GLY A 28 -14.07 15.32 18.64
C GLY A 28 -14.86 14.34 19.53
N VAL A 29 -15.78 14.83 20.38
CA VAL A 29 -16.53 14.00 21.33
C VAL A 29 -18.04 14.06 21.10
N THR A 30 -18.62 15.27 20.95
CA THR A 30 -20.07 15.42 20.78
C THR A 30 -20.48 15.17 19.33
N PRO A 31 -21.33 14.16 19.06
CA PRO A 31 -21.84 13.92 17.74
C PRO A 31 -22.81 15.05 17.34
N VAL A 32 -22.63 15.58 16.12
CA VAL A 32 -23.53 16.57 15.51
C VAL A 32 -24.01 16.00 14.18
N ASP A 33 -25.32 16.03 13.96
CA ASP A 33 -25.91 15.60 12.70
C ASP A 33 -25.78 16.72 11.65
N PHE A 34 -24.97 16.51 10.64
CA PHE A 34 -24.77 17.40 9.50
C PHE A 34 -25.51 16.91 8.23
N SER A 35 -26.58 16.13 8.36
CA SER A 35 -27.45 15.77 7.22
C SER A 35 -28.10 16.99 6.56
N ALA A 36 -28.15 18.11 7.27
CA ALA A 36 -28.51 19.44 6.78
C ALA A 36 -27.48 20.47 7.27
N GLU A 37 -27.59 21.71 6.79
CA GLU A 37 -26.79 22.80 7.32
C GLU A 37 -27.05 23.00 8.82
N VAL A 38 -25.98 23.11 9.61
CA VAL A 38 -26.04 23.32 11.05
C VAL A 38 -25.47 24.69 11.39
N GLN A 39 -26.20 25.48 12.16
CA GLN A 39 -25.66 26.68 12.73
C GLN A 39 -25.01 26.41 14.08
N LEU A 40 -23.72 26.71 14.16
CA LEU A 40 -22.95 26.64 15.41
C LEU A 40 -22.81 28.05 15.97
N VAL A 41 -23.08 28.19 17.26
CA VAL A 41 -22.94 29.46 17.96
C VAL A 41 -21.77 29.39 18.92
N VAL A 42 -20.76 30.20 18.72
CA VAL A 42 -19.58 30.29 19.58
C VAL A 42 -19.76 31.45 20.55
N PHE A 43 -19.67 31.18 21.83
CA PHE A 43 -19.79 32.16 22.91
C PHE A 43 -18.44 32.41 23.57
N LEU A 44 -18.17 33.69 23.80
CA LEU A 44 -17.09 34.13 24.67
C LEU A 44 -17.60 35.27 25.57
N LYS A 45 -17.77 35.01 26.84
CA LYS A 45 -18.38 35.94 27.80
C LYS A 45 -19.79 36.37 27.33
N ASN A 46 -20.00 37.67 27.08
CA ASN A 46 -21.26 38.23 26.62
C ASN A 46 -21.37 38.40 25.10
N ASN A 47 -20.37 37.90 24.37
CA ASN A 47 -20.34 37.98 22.90
C ASN A 47 -20.60 36.61 22.30
N PHE A 48 -21.30 36.57 21.19
CA PHE A 48 -21.47 35.35 20.42
C PHE A 48 -21.33 35.63 18.91
N LYS A 49 -20.98 34.59 18.19
CA LYS A 49 -20.93 34.57 16.73
C LYS A 49 -21.50 33.28 16.20
N ALA A 50 -22.46 33.37 15.29
CA ALA A 50 -23.01 32.23 14.60
C ALA A 50 -22.19 31.88 13.34
N TYR A 51 -22.01 30.61 13.07
CA TYR A 51 -21.37 30.07 11.88
C TYR A 51 -22.30 29.04 11.26
N THR A 52 -22.59 29.15 9.99
CA THR A 52 -23.27 28.11 9.25
C THR A 52 -22.22 27.10 8.79
N VAL A 53 -22.40 25.84 9.17
CA VAL A 53 -21.54 24.74 8.78
C VAL A 53 -22.35 23.76 7.93
N SER A 54 -21.91 23.55 6.70
CA SER A 54 -22.43 22.50 5.84
C SER A 54 -21.34 21.49 5.56
N VAL A 55 -21.70 20.21 5.64
CA VAL A 55 -20.83 19.12 5.26
C VAL A 55 -21.28 18.64 3.89
N LYS A 56 -20.45 18.83 2.89
CA LYS A 56 -20.65 18.18 1.60
C LYS A 56 -20.07 16.77 1.71
N ILE A 57 -20.92 15.77 1.60
CA ILE A 57 -20.44 14.41 1.37
C ILE A 57 -19.79 14.41 -0.01
N ALA A 58 -18.48 14.21 -0.07
CA ALA A 58 -17.81 14.07 -1.34
C ALA A 58 -18.44 12.88 -2.08
N GLU A 59 -18.80 13.08 -3.35
CA GLU A 59 -19.16 11.95 -4.20
C GLU A 59 -17.95 11.01 -4.28
N PRO A 60 -18.19 9.68 -4.40
CA PRO A 60 -17.11 8.74 -4.60
C PRO A 60 -16.25 9.15 -5.78
N ALA A 61 -14.94 9.13 -5.62
CA ALA A 61 -14.01 9.54 -6.66
C ALA A 61 -14.25 8.73 -7.95
N LYS A 62 -14.43 9.42 -9.06
CA LYS A 62 -14.52 8.76 -10.37
C LYS A 62 -13.11 8.48 -10.87
N TRP A 63 -12.83 7.20 -11.05
CA TRP A 63 -11.55 6.77 -11.58
C TRP A 63 -11.51 6.88 -13.10
N GLY A 64 -10.52 7.59 -13.64
CA GLY A 64 -10.30 7.76 -15.06
C GLY A 64 -8.88 7.38 -15.47
N LYS A 65 -8.73 6.83 -16.69
CA LYS A 65 -7.40 6.59 -17.27
C LYS A 65 -6.71 7.92 -17.52
N VAL A 66 -5.49 8.07 -17.00
CA VAL A 66 -4.67 9.29 -17.17
C VAL A 66 -3.44 9.04 -18.03
N ALA A 67 -2.87 7.82 -18.04
CA ALA A 67 -1.70 7.51 -18.84
C ALA A 67 -1.58 6.01 -19.13
N GLU A 68 -0.74 5.68 -20.13
CA GLU A 68 -0.25 4.33 -20.36
C GLU A 68 1.25 4.31 -20.60
N SER A 69 1.88 3.14 -20.42
CA SER A 69 3.33 3.01 -20.62
C SER A 69 3.75 3.15 -22.09
N SER A 70 4.84 3.89 -22.33
CA SER A 70 5.50 3.97 -23.63
C SER A 70 6.03 2.62 -24.10
N LEU A 71 6.43 1.77 -23.14
CA LEU A 71 7.01 0.45 -23.40
C LEU A 71 5.96 -0.66 -23.31
N VAL A 72 6.25 -1.80 -23.93
CA VAL A 72 5.56 -3.08 -23.69
C VAL A 72 6.20 -3.71 -22.46
N MET A 73 5.39 -3.94 -21.43
CA MET A 73 5.86 -4.38 -20.12
C MET A 73 5.70 -5.91 -19.94
N ASP A 74 6.57 -6.51 -19.14
CA ASP A 74 6.59 -7.95 -18.90
C ASP A 74 6.22 -8.30 -17.44
N SER A 75 6.88 -7.69 -16.47
CA SER A 75 6.71 -7.98 -15.05
C SER A 75 5.45 -7.36 -14.43
N ASN A 76 5.17 -7.70 -13.18
CA ASN A 76 4.23 -6.95 -12.35
C ASN A 76 4.86 -5.60 -11.94
N PRO A 77 4.07 -4.51 -11.92
CA PRO A 77 4.57 -3.19 -11.55
C PRO A 77 4.86 -3.08 -10.05
N ALA A 78 5.91 -2.33 -9.71
CA ALA A 78 6.05 -1.68 -8.41
C ALA A 78 5.73 -0.20 -8.57
N PHE A 79 5.05 0.40 -7.59
CA PHE A 79 4.49 1.74 -7.72
C PHE A 79 4.80 2.60 -6.50
N ALA A 80 5.24 3.83 -6.73
CA ALA A 80 5.44 4.85 -5.72
C ALA A 80 5.01 6.23 -6.24
N ILE A 81 4.63 7.10 -5.31
CA ILE A 81 4.33 8.51 -5.57
C ILE A 81 5.47 9.34 -4.99
N ASN A 82 6.01 10.25 -5.78
CA ASN A 82 7.10 11.11 -5.34
C ASN A 82 6.61 12.09 -4.25
N PRO A 83 7.15 12.02 -3.02
CA PRO A 83 6.69 12.86 -1.91
C PRO A 83 6.96 14.36 -2.14
N LYS A 84 7.87 14.69 -3.06
CA LYS A 84 8.24 16.08 -3.33
C LYS A 84 7.29 16.79 -4.29
N ASP A 85 6.82 16.12 -5.34
CA ASP A 85 6.02 16.73 -6.41
C ASP A 85 4.68 16.02 -6.67
N GLY A 86 4.41 14.90 -6.00
CA GLY A 86 3.22 14.08 -6.18
C GLY A 86 3.21 13.25 -7.46
N ALA A 87 4.32 13.23 -8.22
CA ALA A 87 4.38 12.51 -9.49
C ALA A 87 4.39 10.99 -9.30
N PRO A 88 3.53 10.24 -10.02
CA PRO A 88 3.56 8.78 -10.06
C PRO A 88 4.80 8.23 -10.78
N TYR A 89 5.41 7.21 -10.18
CA TYR A 89 6.50 6.42 -10.76
C TYR A 89 6.16 4.93 -10.71
N VAL A 90 6.50 4.22 -11.79
CA VAL A 90 6.25 2.78 -11.93
C VAL A 90 7.54 2.09 -12.34
N ALA A 91 7.97 1.10 -11.56
CA ALA A 91 9.10 0.24 -11.92
C ALA A 91 8.62 -1.13 -12.41
N GLY A 92 9.33 -1.68 -13.38
CA GLY A 92 9.04 -2.99 -13.94
C GLY A 92 10.02 -3.36 -15.03
N SER A 93 9.77 -4.45 -15.75
CA SER A 93 10.62 -4.88 -16.87
C SER A 93 9.92 -4.79 -18.21
N SER A 94 10.69 -4.53 -19.25
CA SER A 94 10.31 -4.73 -20.66
C SER A 94 11.27 -5.69 -21.34
N VAL A 95 10.80 -6.38 -22.37
CA VAL A 95 11.65 -7.33 -23.12
C VAL A 95 12.44 -6.58 -24.18
N ASN A 96 13.77 -6.65 -24.11
CA ASN A 96 14.66 -6.05 -25.10
C ASN A 96 14.78 -6.90 -26.39
N ALA A 97 15.59 -6.46 -27.36
CA ALA A 97 15.80 -7.15 -28.64
C ALA A 97 16.34 -8.59 -28.46
N ASP A 98 17.13 -8.83 -27.41
CA ASP A 98 17.69 -10.14 -27.07
C ASP A 98 16.73 -11.04 -26.29
N LYS A 99 15.46 -10.64 -26.16
CA LYS A 99 14.41 -11.32 -25.39
C LYS A 99 14.72 -11.44 -23.90
N VAL A 100 15.47 -10.52 -23.35
CA VAL A 100 15.75 -10.40 -21.92
C VAL A 100 14.79 -9.36 -21.33
N ALA A 101 14.12 -9.70 -20.23
CA ALA A 101 13.25 -8.78 -19.50
C ALA A 101 14.11 -7.84 -18.61
N VAL A 102 14.51 -6.69 -19.14
CA VAL A 102 15.37 -5.71 -18.47
C VAL A 102 14.58 -4.70 -17.63
N PRO A 103 15.15 -4.20 -16.51
CA PRO A 103 14.44 -3.31 -15.60
C PRO A 103 14.34 -1.88 -16.15
N HIS A 104 13.19 -1.24 -15.96
CA HIS A 104 12.89 0.15 -16.31
C HIS A 104 12.22 0.89 -15.16
N LEU A 105 12.34 2.21 -15.19
CA LEU A 105 11.60 3.15 -14.37
C LEU A 105 10.81 4.11 -15.26
N LEU A 106 9.49 4.13 -15.08
CA LEU A 106 8.60 5.02 -15.80
C LEU A 106 8.10 6.12 -14.85
N LYS A 107 7.89 7.32 -15.40
CA LYS A 107 7.31 8.49 -14.71
C LYS A 107 6.12 9.01 -15.50
N LEU A 108 5.09 9.50 -14.81
CA LEU A 108 3.99 10.22 -15.46
C LEU A 108 4.50 11.53 -16.09
N ASP A 109 4.31 11.68 -17.40
CA ASP A 109 4.62 12.87 -18.18
C ASP A 109 3.46 13.13 -19.17
N GLY A 110 2.57 14.05 -18.84
CA GLY A 110 1.32 14.25 -19.56
C GLY A 110 0.42 13.01 -19.55
N ALA A 111 0.08 12.48 -20.70
CA ALA A 111 -0.77 11.28 -20.85
C ALA A 111 0.04 9.98 -21.04
N GLU A 112 1.32 9.99 -20.72
CA GLU A 112 2.23 8.85 -20.89
C GLU A 112 2.98 8.52 -19.62
N LEU A 113 3.14 7.22 -19.33
CA LEU A 113 4.15 6.71 -18.39
C LEU A 113 5.45 6.53 -19.20
N LYS A 114 6.30 7.56 -19.16
CA LYS A 114 7.50 7.68 -19.97
C LYS A 114 8.70 7.06 -19.27
N ASP A 115 9.53 6.35 -20.03
CA ASP A 115 10.80 5.80 -19.55
C ASP A 115 11.78 6.93 -19.17
N VAL A 116 12.31 6.85 -17.94
CA VAL A 116 13.14 7.92 -17.36
C VAL A 116 14.59 7.82 -17.82
N ALA A 117 15.14 6.60 -17.87
CA ALA A 117 16.58 6.39 -18.01
C ALA A 117 16.97 5.29 -18.99
N GLY A 118 16.02 4.72 -19.73
CA GLY A 118 16.25 3.48 -20.48
C GLY A 118 16.36 2.28 -19.57
N ALA A 119 16.98 1.20 -20.03
CA ALA A 119 17.23 0.04 -19.20
C ALA A 119 18.12 0.42 -18.01
N LEU A 120 17.65 0.15 -16.78
CA LEU A 120 18.43 0.42 -15.56
C LEU A 120 19.62 -0.52 -15.43
N ALA A 121 19.54 -1.71 -16.03
CA ALA A 121 20.61 -2.70 -16.14
C ALA A 121 20.32 -3.64 -17.31
N GLU A 122 21.35 -4.20 -17.90
CA GLU A 122 21.24 -5.17 -19.01
C GLU A 122 21.16 -6.61 -18.50
N VAL A 123 20.32 -6.86 -17.50
CA VAL A 123 20.13 -8.18 -16.88
C VAL A 123 18.65 -8.54 -16.79
N GLY A 124 18.36 -9.82 -16.89
CA GLY A 124 17.00 -10.33 -16.66
C GLY A 124 16.54 -10.01 -15.25
N SER A 125 15.36 -9.40 -15.09
CA SER A 125 14.88 -8.87 -13.83
C SER A 125 13.46 -9.31 -13.50
N GLU A 126 13.17 -9.42 -12.20
CA GLU A 126 11.85 -9.69 -11.63
C GLU A 126 11.77 -9.17 -10.19
N HIS A 127 10.61 -9.24 -9.53
CA HIS A 127 10.40 -8.86 -8.13
C HIS A 127 10.85 -7.43 -7.81
N PHE A 128 10.13 -6.49 -8.36
CA PHE A 128 10.42 -5.07 -8.24
C PHE A 128 9.92 -4.51 -6.90
N ALA A 129 10.71 -3.58 -6.35
CA ALA A 129 10.26 -2.61 -5.37
C ALA A 129 10.78 -1.23 -5.78
N ILE A 130 10.05 -0.20 -5.41
CA ILE A 130 10.42 1.20 -5.66
C ILE A 130 10.21 1.99 -4.40
N ASP A 131 11.13 2.91 -4.13
CA ASP A 131 10.96 3.96 -3.14
C ASP A 131 11.56 5.26 -3.65
N ILE A 132 11.03 6.39 -3.15
CA ILE A 132 11.48 7.72 -3.56
C ILE A 132 11.86 8.49 -2.33
N CYS A 133 13.13 8.84 -2.26
CA CYS A 133 13.69 9.62 -1.17
C CYS A 133 12.98 10.99 -1.03
N SER A 134 13.01 11.59 0.14
CA SER A 134 12.35 12.90 0.41
C SER A 134 12.86 14.05 -0.47
N ASP A 135 14.06 13.92 -1.05
CA ASP A 135 14.61 14.87 -2.03
C ASP A 135 14.05 14.67 -3.45
N GLY A 136 13.24 13.63 -3.66
CA GLY A 136 12.63 13.25 -4.94
C GLY A 136 13.47 12.27 -5.75
N THR A 137 14.57 11.73 -5.23
CA THR A 137 15.41 10.74 -5.92
C THR A 137 14.79 9.35 -5.87
N PRO A 138 14.46 8.71 -7.01
CA PRO A 138 13.92 7.36 -7.01
C PRO A 138 15.02 6.29 -6.90
N TYR A 139 14.67 5.24 -6.16
CA TYR A 139 15.43 4.01 -6.03
C TYR A 139 14.57 2.83 -6.47
N VAL A 140 15.14 1.94 -7.26
CA VAL A 140 14.47 0.74 -7.78
C VAL A 140 15.24 -0.48 -7.35
N SER A 141 14.58 -1.41 -6.67
CA SER A 141 15.12 -2.73 -6.38
C SER A 141 14.52 -3.77 -7.31
N PHE A 142 15.32 -4.69 -7.78
CA PHE A 142 14.89 -5.84 -8.57
C PHE A 142 15.80 -7.05 -8.34
N LEU A 143 15.27 -8.24 -8.58
CA LEU A 143 16.04 -9.48 -8.57
C LEU A 143 16.74 -9.67 -9.93
N ASP A 144 18.07 -9.75 -9.94
CA ASP A 144 18.83 -10.26 -11.08
C ASP A 144 18.61 -11.77 -11.21
N LYS A 145 18.00 -12.19 -12.31
CA LYS A 145 17.62 -13.61 -12.54
C LYS A 145 18.80 -14.53 -12.75
N VAL A 146 19.97 -14.00 -13.16
CA VAL A 146 21.19 -14.78 -13.43
C VAL A 146 21.87 -15.17 -12.12
N VAL A 147 22.18 -14.17 -11.29
CA VAL A 147 22.86 -14.39 -10.00
C VAL A 147 21.89 -14.66 -8.85
N LYS A 148 20.58 -14.39 -9.04
CA LYS A 148 19.50 -14.52 -8.04
C LYS A 148 19.74 -13.69 -6.80
N LYS A 149 20.23 -12.47 -7.00
CA LYS A 149 20.48 -11.50 -5.95
C LYS A 149 19.71 -10.23 -6.22
N GLN A 150 19.28 -9.58 -5.15
CA GLN A 150 18.63 -8.29 -5.25
C GLN A 150 19.67 -7.22 -5.57
N CYS A 151 19.32 -6.33 -6.51
CA CYS A 151 20.07 -5.13 -6.87
C CYS A 151 19.23 -3.90 -6.50
N VAL A 152 19.87 -2.81 -6.15
CA VAL A 152 19.23 -1.51 -5.96
C VAL A 152 19.91 -0.51 -6.88
N MET A 153 19.10 0.16 -7.70
CA MET A 153 19.54 1.23 -8.60
C MET A 153 19.04 2.57 -8.10
N LYS A 154 19.90 3.56 -8.07
CA LYS A 154 19.56 4.98 -7.91
C LYS A 154 19.36 5.58 -9.30
N VAL A 155 18.28 6.34 -9.50
CA VAL A 155 18.03 7.03 -10.78
C VAL A 155 18.11 8.54 -10.57
N SER A 156 19.01 9.18 -11.35
CA SER A 156 19.25 10.63 -11.29
C SER A 156 19.16 11.20 -12.71
N GLY A 157 18.06 11.90 -13.01
CA GLY A 157 17.75 12.32 -14.38
C GLY A 157 17.67 11.10 -15.31
N SER A 158 18.43 11.07 -16.37
CA SER A 158 18.50 9.94 -17.33
C SER A 158 19.60 8.91 -17.03
N LYS A 159 20.16 8.90 -15.82
CA LYS A 159 21.22 7.97 -15.43
C LYS A 159 20.76 7.06 -14.32
N ALA A 160 21.07 5.76 -14.45
CA ALA A 160 20.90 4.77 -13.42
C ALA A 160 22.27 4.34 -12.88
N GLU A 161 22.42 4.28 -11.58
CA GLU A 161 23.65 3.90 -10.88
C GLU A 161 23.37 2.80 -9.88
N LEU A 162 24.21 1.75 -9.86
CA LEU A 162 24.11 0.70 -8.87
C LEU A 162 24.50 1.25 -7.48
N VAL A 163 23.67 0.93 -6.49
CA VAL A 163 23.94 1.31 -5.10
C VAL A 163 24.84 0.26 -4.45
N GLY A 164 26.05 0.67 -4.08
CA GLY A 164 27.06 -0.22 -3.51
C GLY A 164 27.65 -1.18 -4.53
N GLU A 165 28.21 -2.29 -4.03
CA GLU A 165 28.82 -3.30 -4.88
C GLU A 165 27.78 -4.26 -5.48
N ALA A 166 28.07 -4.73 -6.70
CA ALA A 166 27.26 -5.75 -7.35
C ALA A 166 27.25 -7.05 -6.53
N ASN A 167 26.09 -7.67 -6.46
CA ASN A 167 25.92 -8.96 -5.76
C ASN A 167 26.21 -8.93 -4.24
N ALA A 168 26.18 -7.76 -3.61
CA ALA A 168 26.45 -7.61 -2.19
C ALA A 168 25.39 -8.27 -1.29
N MET A 169 24.13 -8.37 -1.74
CA MET A 169 23.04 -8.94 -0.95
C MET A 169 22.97 -10.47 -1.05
N TYR A 170 22.27 -11.12 -0.12
CA TYR A 170 22.05 -12.55 -0.15
C TYR A 170 21.23 -13.00 -1.37
N LYS A 171 21.40 -14.29 -1.75
CA LYS A 171 20.54 -14.88 -2.78
C LYS A 171 19.10 -14.94 -2.30
N THR A 172 18.23 -14.47 -3.17
CA THR A 172 16.78 -14.53 -2.98
C THR A 172 16.21 -15.67 -3.81
N GLY A 173 15.32 -16.47 -3.26
CA GLY A 173 14.65 -17.52 -4.03
C GLY A 173 13.69 -16.92 -5.05
N GLY A 174 13.83 -17.37 -6.30
CA GLY A 174 12.90 -17.02 -7.39
C GLY A 174 11.58 -17.78 -7.27
N GLY A 175 10.81 -17.53 -6.22
CA GLY A 175 9.44 -18.04 -6.11
C GLY A 175 8.44 -16.94 -6.49
N SER A 176 7.30 -17.32 -7.06
CA SER A 176 6.23 -16.41 -7.54
C SER A 176 5.66 -15.45 -6.48
N ASN A 177 6.15 -15.50 -5.26
CA ASN A 177 5.70 -14.72 -4.11
C ASN A 177 6.85 -13.96 -3.40
N SER A 178 7.96 -13.75 -4.06
CA SER A 178 9.07 -12.97 -3.50
C SER A 178 8.71 -11.50 -3.53
N SER A 179 8.10 -11.02 -2.47
CA SER A 179 7.92 -9.58 -2.27
C SER A 179 9.19 -8.99 -1.66
N VAL A 180 9.48 -7.77 -2.02
CA VAL A 180 10.63 -7.02 -1.56
C VAL A 180 10.13 -5.71 -0.98
N GLY A 181 10.69 -5.30 0.15
CA GLY A 181 10.50 -3.96 0.70
C GLY A 181 11.76 -3.13 0.43
N LEU A 182 11.59 -1.93 -0.06
CA LEU A 182 12.67 -0.97 -0.26
C LEU A 182 12.34 0.30 0.50
N PHE A 183 13.32 0.85 1.24
CA PHE A 183 13.20 2.09 1.98
C PHE A 183 14.46 2.92 1.77
N ALA A 184 14.33 4.07 1.12
CA ALA A 184 15.42 4.99 0.83
C ALA A 184 15.26 6.28 1.66
N PHE A 185 15.88 6.34 2.84
CA PHE A 185 15.84 7.53 3.71
C PHE A 185 16.76 8.64 3.19
N SER A 186 17.90 8.25 2.67
CA SER A 186 18.89 9.15 2.07
C SER A 186 19.78 8.38 1.10
N THR A 187 20.73 9.06 0.48
CA THR A 187 21.74 8.41 -0.37
C THR A 187 22.71 7.50 0.38
N SER A 188 22.73 7.60 1.71
CA SER A 188 23.59 6.82 2.61
C SER A 188 22.83 6.01 3.64
N ASP A 189 21.51 5.88 3.50
CA ASP A 189 20.68 5.10 4.41
C ASP A 189 19.54 4.45 3.61
N ILE A 190 19.80 3.24 3.12
CA ILE A 190 18.88 2.48 2.29
C ILE A 190 18.70 1.09 2.87
N TRP A 191 17.46 0.65 3.01
CA TRP A 191 17.11 -0.67 3.51
C TRP A 191 16.38 -1.47 2.45
N CYS A 192 16.79 -2.74 2.29
CA CYS A 192 16.13 -3.68 1.39
C CYS A 192 15.72 -4.93 2.16
N ALA A 193 14.42 -5.15 2.26
CA ALA A 193 13.85 -6.34 2.87
C ALA A 193 13.63 -7.41 1.80
N GLN A 194 14.16 -8.61 2.01
CA GLN A 194 14.11 -9.69 1.03
C GLN A 194 14.10 -11.06 1.72
N TYR A 195 13.77 -12.10 0.98
CA TYR A 195 14.00 -13.47 1.42
C TYR A 195 15.45 -13.86 1.29
N ASN A 196 15.90 -14.66 2.25
CA ASN A 196 17.12 -15.45 2.09
C ASN A 196 16.74 -16.88 1.70
N ASP A 197 16.98 -17.30 0.46
CA ASP A 197 16.74 -18.68 -0.02
C ASP A 197 18.06 -19.46 -0.19
N GLU A 198 19.11 -19.09 0.51
CA GLU A 198 20.33 -19.90 0.57
C GLU A 198 20.06 -21.19 1.34
N ARG A 199 19.59 -22.20 0.61
CA ARG A 199 19.03 -23.46 1.11
C ARG A 199 19.98 -24.37 1.87
N LYS A 200 21.23 -24.02 2.09
CA LYS A 200 22.24 -24.88 2.69
C LYS A 200 22.06 -25.11 4.19
N VAL A 201 21.38 -24.18 4.88
CA VAL A 201 21.10 -24.31 6.31
C VAL A 201 19.59 -24.28 6.52
N LEU A 202 19.01 -25.35 7.06
CA LEU A 202 17.57 -25.51 7.31
C LEU A 202 16.97 -24.37 8.15
N VAL A 203 17.76 -23.77 9.01
CA VAL A 203 17.40 -22.70 9.95
C VAL A 203 17.27 -21.35 9.25
N GLU A 204 17.93 -21.12 8.12
CA GLU A 204 17.95 -19.85 7.40
C GLU A 204 17.00 -19.81 6.20
N ARG A 205 16.31 -20.92 5.94
CA ARG A 205 15.37 -21.01 4.83
C ARG A 205 14.23 -20.03 5.02
N ARG A 206 14.17 -19.07 4.10
CA ARG A 206 13.10 -18.08 4.01
C ARG A 206 12.98 -17.16 5.25
N ALA A 207 14.07 -16.98 5.98
CA ALA A 207 14.15 -15.92 6.96
C ALA A 207 14.09 -14.56 6.25
N LEU A 208 13.43 -13.61 6.86
CA LEU A 208 13.51 -12.23 6.41
C LEU A 208 14.95 -11.75 6.58
N ASN A 209 15.53 -11.26 5.51
CA ASN A 209 16.80 -10.57 5.51
C ASN A 209 16.57 -9.08 5.27
N LEU A 210 17.05 -8.24 6.17
CA LEU A 210 17.14 -6.79 5.99
C LEU A 210 18.59 -6.46 5.63
N ALA A 211 18.83 -6.08 4.39
CA ALA A 211 20.11 -5.50 4.00
C ALA A 211 20.05 -3.99 4.24
N HIS A 212 21.12 -3.42 4.76
CA HIS A 212 21.28 -2.00 5.03
C HIS A 212 22.51 -1.44 4.31
N PHE A 213 22.33 -0.39 3.54
CA PHE A 213 23.39 0.38 2.91
C PHE A 213 23.66 1.64 3.75
N ASP A 214 24.89 1.79 4.23
CA ASP A 214 25.33 2.88 5.11
C ASP A 214 26.00 4.06 4.37
N GLY A 215 25.89 4.09 3.04
CA GLY A 215 26.56 5.05 2.18
C GLY A 215 27.88 4.55 1.58
N SER A 216 28.42 3.44 2.09
CA SER A 216 29.66 2.82 1.62
C SER A 216 29.49 1.36 1.20
N ALA A 217 28.80 0.57 2.00
CA ALA A 217 28.64 -0.87 1.78
C ALA A 217 27.29 -1.39 2.27
N TRP A 218 26.90 -2.54 1.72
CA TRP A 218 25.74 -3.29 2.19
C TRP A 218 26.13 -4.19 3.35
N THR A 219 25.45 -4.06 4.47
CA THR A 219 25.46 -5.00 5.58
C THR A 219 24.24 -5.93 5.47
N ASN A 220 24.47 -7.22 5.37
CA ASN A 220 23.42 -8.22 5.29
C ASN A 220 23.05 -8.79 6.66
N ALA A 221 21.91 -9.49 6.72
CA ALA A 221 21.48 -10.26 7.90
C ALA A 221 21.22 -9.40 9.15
N ILE A 222 20.73 -8.18 8.98
CA ILE A 222 20.21 -7.44 10.10
C ILE A 222 18.89 -8.10 10.49
N SER A 223 18.86 -8.71 11.69
CA SER A 223 17.64 -9.30 12.21
C SER A 223 16.72 -8.21 12.77
N ILE A 224 15.43 -8.36 12.52
CA ILE A 224 14.44 -7.58 13.26
C ILE A 224 14.43 -8.11 14.70
N PRO A 225 14.52 -7.24 15.72
CA PRO A 225 14.44 -7.67 17.11
C PRO A 225 13.19 -8.52 17.39
N GLY A 226 13.34 -9.59 18.13
CA GLY A 226 12.23 -10.48 18.49
C GLY A 226 11.94 -11.61 17.48
N ARG A 227 12.56 -11.61 16.30
CA ARG A 227 12.41 -12.69 15.34
C ARG A 227 13.47 -13.77 15.50
N ASN A 228 13.00 -15.02 15.48
CA ASN A 228 13.88 -16.16 15.36
C ASN A 228 14.30 -16.38 13.90
N ALA A 229 15.51 -16.83 13.68
CA ALA A 229 15.99 -17.22 12.35
C ALA A 229 15.17 -18.35 11.70
N THR A 230 14.35 -19.06 12.48
CA THR A 230 13.45 -20.12 12.02
C THR A 230 12.07 -19.62 11.59
N ASP A 231 11.76 -18.34 11.78
CA ASP A 231 10.46 -17.77 11.39
C ASP A 231 10.36 -17.63 9.87
N TYR A 232 9.51 -18.46 9.30
CA TYR A 232 9.26 -18.52 7.88
C TYR A 232 8.46 -17.32 7.40
N ALA A 233 9.13 -16.27 6.96
CA ALA A 233 8.47 -15.12 6.35
C ALA A 233 8.10 -15.47 4.91
N TYR A 234 6.82 -15.69 4.64
CA TYR A 234 6.35 -16.05 3.30
C TYR A 234 6.01 -14.85 2.43
N CYS A 235 5.46 -13.81 3.02
CA CYS A 235 5.11 -12.57 2.36
C CYS A 235 5.70 -11.40 3.13
N VAL A 236 6.36 -10.51 2.44
CA VAL A 236 6.96 -9.30 2.98
C VAL A 236 6.48 -8.12 2.17
N LEU A 237 5.94 -7.12 2.82
CA LEU A 237 5.52 -5.86 2.19
C LEU A 237 6.12 -4.69 2.95
N GLY A 238 6.95 -3.91 2.26
CA GLY A 238 7.47 -2.64 2.74
C GLY A 238 6.63 -1.48 2.24
N LYS A 239 6.28 -0.54 3.12
CA LYS A 239 5.45 0.62 2.78
C LYS A 239 5.75 1.79 3.71
N TYR A 240 5.77 3.00 3.16
CA TYR A 240 5.69 4.22 3.96
C TYR A 240 4.22 4.57 4.23
N VAL A 241 3.95 4.95 5.47
CA VAL A 241 2.67 5.53 5.86
C VAL A 241 2.98 6.78 6.68
N ALA A 242 2.51 7.94 6.23
CA ALA A 242 2.78 9.24 6.85
C ALA A 242 4.28 9.47 7.14
N GLY A 243 5.14 9.13 6.18
CA GLY A 243 6.61 9.29 6.29
C GLY A 243 7.31 8.30 7.23
N VAL A 244 6.59 7.34 7.81
CA VAL A 244 7.15 6.28 8.66
C VAL A 244 7.23 4.99 7.86
N PRO A 245 8.39 4.30 7.83
CA PRO A 245 8.49 3.02 7.15
C PRO A 245 7.96 1.89 8.01
N TYR A 246 7.17 1.04 7.38
CA TYR A 246 6.59 -0.16 7.97
C TYR A 246 6.94 -1.39 7.16
N LEU A 247 7.10 -2.51 7.86
CA LEU A 247 7.35 -3.82 7.29
C LEU A 247 6.30 -4.81 7.81
N PHE A 248 5.43 -5.25 6.91
CA PHE A 248 4.43 -6.27 7.17
C PHE A 248 4.97 -7.64 6.75
N ILE A 249 4.78 -8.64 7.59
CA ILE A 249 5.29 -9.99 7.37
C ILE A 249 4.21 -11.01 7.70
N TYR A 250 4.00 -11.95 6.80
CA TYR A 250 3.22 -13.15 7.07
C TYR A 250 4.15 -14.32 7.38
N ASN A 251 3.96 -14.97 8.53
CA ASN A 251 4.66 -16.19 8.91
C ASN A 251 3.81 -17.42 8.57
N GLN A 252 4.26 -18.21 7.63
CA GLN A 252 3.52 -19.39 7.17
C GLN A 252 3.47 -20.53 8.20
N ASN A 253 4.47 -20.66 9.05
CA ASN A 253 4.51 -21.74 10.05
C ASN A 253 3.49 -21.52 11.16
N THR A 254 3.37 -20.27 11.63
CA THR A 254 2.42 -19.89 12.68
C THR A 254 1.10 -19.39 12.11
N GLN A 255 1.04 -19.17 10.78
CA GLN A 255 -0.12 -18.61 10.07
C GLN A 255 -0.60 -17.29 10.70
N SER A 256 0.35 -16.43 11.00
CA SER A 256 0.15 -15.16 11.68
C SER A 256 0.85 -14.04 10.95
N VAL A 257 0.43 -12.82 11.24
CA VAL A 257 1.02 -11.61 10.68
C VAL A 257 1.77 -10.82 11.75
N SER A 258 2.81 -10.12 11.33
CA SER A 258 3.56 -9.18 12.18
C SER A 258 3.75 -7.87 11.43
N LEU A 259 3.71 -6.76 12.15
CA LEU A 259 3.98 -5.44 11.63
C LEU A 259 5.08 -4.79 12.44
N TYR A 260 6.10 -4.31 11.77
CA TYR A 260 7.21 -3.56 12.34
C TYR A 260 7.24 -2.15 11.78
N LYS A 261 7.74 -1.21 12.55
CA LYS A 261 8.02 0.15 12.11
C LYS A 261 9.47 0.53 12.39
N TYR A 262 10.02 1.37 11.54
CA TYR A 262 11.32 1.98 11.79
C TYR A 262 11.11 3.33 12.46
N ALA A 263 11.61 3.48 13.66
CA ALA A 263 11.56 4.73 14.43
C ALA A 263 12.75 4.80 15.37
N SER A 264 13.25 6.00 15.64
CA SER A 264 14.41 6.21 16.53
C SER A 264 15.62 5.36 16.12
N ASN A 265 15.90 5.27 14.82
CA ASN A 265 16.99 4.50 14.21
C ASN A 265 16.95 2.97 14.50
N ALA A 266 15.77 2.42 14.76
CA ALA A 266 15.60 1.00 15.01
C ALA A 266 14.25 0.48 14.46
N TRP A 267 14.24 -0.78 14.06
CA TRP A 267 13.01 -1.53 13.78
C TRP A 267 12.40 -2.02 15.09
N GLY A 268 11.14 -1.72 15.33
CA GLY A 268 10.38 -2.17 16.50
C GLY A 268 9.03 -2.74 16.11
N ALA A 269 8.56 -3.72 16.88
CA ALA A 269 7.26 -4.33 16.63
C ALA A 269 6.11 -3.37 16.97
N VAL A 270 5.15 -3.26 16.06
CA VAL A 270 3.81 -2.69 16.32
C VAL A 270 2.90 -3.77 16.88
N PHE A 271 2.97 -4.95 16.29
CA PHE A 271 2.46 -6.21 16.81
C PHE A 271 3.22 -7.39 16.20
N GLU A 272 3.22 -8.52 16.89
CA GLU A 272 3.85 -9.76 16.43
C GLU A 272 2.90 -10.95 16.56
N SER A 273 3.04 -11.90 15.63
CA SER A 273 2.32 -13.18 15.66
C SER A 273 0.80 -13.06 15.84
N LEU A 274 0.21 -12.00 15.28
CA LEU A 274 -1.22 -11.76 15.36
C LEU A 274 -1.96 -12.66 14.36
N LYS A 275 -2.92 -13.43 14.83
CA LYS A 275 -3.86 -14.16 13.97
C LYS A 275 -5.00 -13.24 13.57
N LEU A 276 -5.22 -13.06 12.26
CA LEU A 276 -6.28 -12.19 11.76
C LEU A 276 -7.65 -12.83 11.98
N LYS A 277 -8.61 -12.00 12.42
CA LYS A 277 -10.00 -12.39 12.60
C LYS A 277 -10.69 -12.61 11.25
N LYS A 278 -11.43 -13.70 11.12
CA LYS A 278 -12.24 -14.02 9.94
C LYS A 278 -13.66 -13.48 10.05
N ALA A 279 -14.42 -13.60 8.96
CA ALA A 279 -15.82 -13.19 8.89
C ALA A 279 -16.73 -13.89 9.93
N ASP A 280 -16.47 -15.16 10.23
CA ASP A 280 -17.19 -15.96 11.25
C ASP A 280 -16.76 -15.61 12.69
N GLY A 281 -15.84 -14.66 12.87
CA GLY A 281 -15.31 -14.25 14.15
C GLY A 281 -14.19 -15.14 14.68
N SER A 282 -13.87 -16.26 14.02
CA SER A 282 -12.74 -17.11 14.40
C SER A 282 -11.40 -16.44 14.13
N THR A 283 -10.35 -16.91 14.81
CA THR A 283 -8.96 -16.55 14.56
C THR A 283 -8.16 -17.73 14.02
N ASP A 284 -8.84 -18.64 13.32
CA ASP A 284 -8.17 -19.75 12.67
C ASP A 284 -7.23 -19.24 11.59
N ALA A 285 -6.22 -20.01 11.32
CA ALA A 285 -5.15 -19.64 10.45
C ALA A 285 -5.61 -19.36 9.02
N ILE A 286 -5.13 -18.27 8.43
CA ILE A 286 -5.19 -18.07 6.99
C ILE A 286 -4.13 -18.96 6.36
N LEU A 287 -4.55 -20.05 5.73
CA LEU A 287 -3.66 -20.91 4.98
C LEU A 287 -3.34 -20.24 3.63
N ASN A 288 -2.07 -20.31 3.21
CA ASN A 288 -1.67 -19.83 1.88
C ASN A 288 -2.13 -18.41 1.54
N LEU A 289 -1.74 -17.42 2.32
CA LEU A 289 -1.97 -16.01 2.02
C LEU A 289 -1.55 -15.69 0.56
N ARG A 290 -2.48 -15.19 -0.26
CA ARG A 290 -2.27 -14.94 -1.70
C ARG A 290 -2.28 -13.47 -2.06
N ALA A 291 -3.14 -12.70 -1.43
CA ALA A 291 -3.19 -11.26 -1.56
C ALA A 291 -3.16 -10.64 -0.16
N PHE A 292 -2.37 -9.59 0.01
CA PHE A 292 -2.27 -8.87 1.27
C PHE A 292 -1.78 -7.45 1.01
N ASP A 293 -2.29 -6.54 1.78
CA ASP A 293 -1.82 -5.15 1.85
C ASP A 293 -2.20 -4.61 3.23
N PHE A 294 -1.65 -3.47 3.62
CA PHE A 294 -2.02 -2.79 4.84
C PHE A 294 -1.97 -1.28 4.65
N ASP A 295 -2.68 -0.56 5.49
CA ASP A 295 -2.53 0.89 5.63
C ASP A 295 -2.83 1.31 7.08
N ILE A 296 -2.49 2.54 7.45
CA ILE A 296 -2.63 3.05 8.81
C ILE A 296 -3.40 4.35 8.76
N ALA A 297 -4.53 4.37 9.46
CA ALA A 297 -5.40 5.52 9.59
C ALA A 297 -4.75 6.65 10.38
N SER A 298 -5.26 7.86 10.24
CA SER A 298 -4.79 9.07 10.92
C SER A 298 -4.80 8.95 12.45
N ASN A 299 -5.68 8.12 13.01
CA ASN A 299 -5.78 7.83 14.45
C ASN A 299 -4.85 6.68 14.89
N GLY A 300 -4.07 6.10 13.97
CA GLY A 300 -3.15 4.99 14.22
C GLY A 300 -3.78 3.59 14.16
N ASP A 301 -5.08 3.45 13.86
CA ASP A 301 -5.69 2.16 13.58
C ASP A 301 -5.08 1.55 12.31
N ILE A 302 -4.83 0.25 12.33
CA ILE A 302 -4.18 -0.45 11.23
C ILE A 302 -5.24 -1.24 10.47
N TYR A 303 -5.29 -1.04 9.16
CA TYR A 303 -6.14 -1.81 8.25
C TYR A 303 -5.28 -2.83 7.53
N VAL A 304 -5.66 -4.10 7.61
CA VAL A 304 -4.97 -5.20 6.94
C VAL A 304 -5.96 -5.87 6.00
N MET A 305 -5.64 -5.83 4.72
CA MET A 305 -6.31 -6.62 3.70
C MET A 305 -5.62 -7.98 3.59
N ALA A 306 -6.36 -9.04 3.65
CA ALA A 306 -5.84 -10.39 3.48
C ALA A 306 -6.83 -11.27 2.69
N GLY A 307 -6.28 -12.02 1.76
CA GLY A 307 -7.01 -13.03 0.99
C GLY A 307 -6.20 -14.30 0.87
N GLY A 308 -6.83 -15.43 1.13
CA GLY A 308 -6.15 -16.72 1.11
C GLY A 308 -7.11 -17.87 1.32
N ASP A 309 -6.58 -19.04 1.55
CA ASP A 309 -7.35 -20.22 1.82
C ASP A 309 -7.87 -20.18 3.27
N TYR A 310 -9.15 -19.85 3.42
CA TYR A 310 -9.79 -19.75 4.73
C TYR A 310 -10.43 -21.06 5.19
N SER A 311 -10.61 -22.05 4.30
CA SER A 311 -11.33 -23.26 4.66
C SER A 311 -10.96 -24.46 3.79
N VAL A 312 -11.44 -25.64 4.20
CA VAL A 312 -11.38 -26.88 3.47
C VAL A 312 -12.11 -26.80 2.10
N GLU A 313 -12.95 -25.80 1.92
CA GLU A 313 -13.78 -25.62 0.71
C GLU A 313 -13.13 -24.79 -0.39
N LYS A 314 -11.90 -24.32 -0.23
CA LYS A 314 -11.11 -23.56 -1.23
C LYS A 314 -11.71 -22.23 -1.69
N LEU A 315 -12.51 -21.56 -0.88
CA LEU A 315 -12.94 -20.19 -1.17
C LEU A 315 -11.85 -19.20 -0.73
N PHE A 316 -11.25 -18.54 -1.71
CA PHE A 316 -10.23 -17.52 -1.51
C PHE A 316 -10.87 -16.15 -1.38
N ASN A 317 -11.54 -15.92 -0.26
CA ASN A 317 -12.20 -14.63 -0.03
C ASN A 317 -11.21 -13.56 0.42
N LEU A 318 -11.49 -12.32 0.05
CA LEU A 318 -10.74 -11.16 0.48
C LEU A 318 -11.45 -10.51 1.67
N ALA A 319 -10.72 -10.09 2.68
CA ALA A 319 -11.26 -9.40 3.84
C ALA A 319 -10.34 -8.26 4.26
N VAL A 320 -10.93 -7.20 4.82
CA VAL A 320 -10.21 -6.11 5.47
C VAL A 320 -10.52 -6.13 6.96
N VAL A 321 -9.49 -6.25 7.77
CA VAL A 321 -9.57 -6.26 9.23
C VAL A 321 -8.95 -4.97 9.76
N LYS A 322 -9.71 -4.20 10.53
CA LYS A 322 -9.20 -3.09 11.30
C LYS A 322 -8.68 -3.57 12.64
N ILE A 323 -7.46 -3.21 12.98
CA ILE A 323 -6.76 -3.50 14.23
C ILE A 323 -6.62 -2.18 14.99
N ALA A 324 -7.29 -2.04 16.11
CA ALA A 324 -7.26 -0.82 16.90
C ALA A 324 -5.84 -0.52 17.43
N ALA A 325 -5.40 0.73 17.34
CA ALA A 325 -4.06 1.15 17.76
C ALA A 325 -3.81 0.85 19.25
N LYS A 326 -4.81 1.07 20.10
CA LYS A 326 -4.69 1.04 21.55
C LYS A 326 -4.54 -0.38 22.12
N ASP A 327 -5.44 -1.28 21.78
CA ASP A 327 -5.60 -2.59 22.43
C ASP A 327 -5.50 -3.78 21.47
N LYS A 328 -5.26 -3.50 20.20
CA LYS A 328 -5.19 -4.48 19.09
C LYS A 328 -6.49 -5.24 18.87
N ALA A 329 -7.62 -4.71 19.35
CA ALA A 329 -8.93 -5.27 19.05
C ALA A 329 -9.18 -5.28 17.54
N GLN A 330 -9.70 -6.40 17.04
CA GLN A 330 -9.90 -6.61 15.61
C GLN A 330 -11.38 -6.50 15.23
N THR A 331 -11.66 -5.77 14.16
CA THR A 331 -13.00 -5.62 13.58
C THR A 331 -12.94 -5.88 12.08
N LEU A 332 -13.78 -6.79 11.60
CA LEU A 332 -13.97 -7.01 10.16
C LEU A 332 -14.72 -5.80 9.56
N ILE A 333 -14.19 -5.24 8.49
CA ILE A 333 -14.73 -4.05 7.85
C ILE A 333 -15.56 -4.45 6.63
N GLY A 334 -16.82 -4.01 6.59
CA GLY A 334 -17.73 -4.18 5.44
C GLY A 334 -18.15 -5.62 5.11
N GLY A 335 -17.70 -6.59 5.89
CA GLY A 335 -17.90 -8.00 5.60
C GLY A 335 -16.82 -8.58 4.68
N GLU A 336 -16.95 -9.87 4.38
CA GLU A 336 -16.05 -10.62 3.51
C GLU A 336 -16.42 -10.39 2.03
N MET A 337 -15.41 -10.19 1.18
CA MET A 337 -15.60 -10.04 -0.26
C MET A 337 -15.39 -11.39 -0.94
N THR A 338 -16.41 -11.91 -1.60
CA THR A 338 -16.34 -13.17 -2.37
C THR A 338 -15.62 -12.93 -3.69
N ILE A 339 -14.31 -13.07 -3.70
CA ILE A 339 -13.42 -12.90 -4.85
C ILE A 339 -12.57 -14.15 -4.99
N ASP A 340 -12.46 -14.71 -6.19
CA ASP A 340 -11.58 -15.85 -6.47
C ASP A 340 -10.12 -15.41 -6.55
N ILE A 341 -9.51 -15.16 -5.39
CA ILE A 341 -8.13 -14.72 -5.27
C ILE A 341 -7.12 -15.77 -5.76
N ASP A 342 -7.44 -17.05 -5.75
CA ASP A 342 -6.53 -18.07 -6.29
C ASP A 342 -6.28 -17.88 -7.78
N LYS A 343 -7.30 -17.49 -8.52
CA LYS A 343 -7.19 -17.19 -9.94
C LYS A 343 -6.63 -15.80 -10.20
N SER A 344 -7.01 -14.80 -9.41
CA SER A 344 -6.57 -13.42 -9.62
C SER A 344 -5.17 -13.17 -9.05
N ARG A 345 -4.93 -13.55 -7.79
CA ARG A 345 -3.69 -13.31 -7.01
C ARG A 345 -3.23 -11.84 -6.96
N SER A 346 -4.08 -10.92 -7.33
CA SER A 346 -3.75 -9.51 -7.34
C SER A 346 -4.84 -8.69 -6.70
N ALA A 347 -4.49 -8.09 -5.57
CA ALA A 347 -5.29 -7.10 -4.89
C ALA A 347 -4.37 -6.12 -4.15
N SER A 348 -4.80 -4.88 -4.00
CA SER A 348 -4.11 -3.84 -3.25
C SER A 348 -5.12 -2.98 -2.50
N MET A 349 -4.73 -2.45 -1.37
CA MET A 349 -5.55 -1.60 -0.52
C MET A 349 -4.81 -0.34 -0.14
N SER A 350 -5.52 0.77 -0.06
CA SER A 350 -5.04 1.99 0.58
C SER A 350 -6.20 2.76 1.21
N LEU A 351 -5.91 3.57 2.21
CA LEU A 351 -6.86 4.49 2.80
C LEU A 351 -6.81 5.82 2.06
N ASP A 352 -7.97 6.44 1.86
CA ASP A 352 -8.01 7.83 1.39
C ASP A 352 -7.72 8.82 2.54
N SER A 353 -7.74 10.11 2.27
CA SER A 353 -7.51 11.17 3.26
C SER A 353 -8.55 11.24 4.38
N ASN A 354 -9.65 10.49 4.28
CA ASN A 354 -10.71 10.37 5.29
C ASN A 354 -10.66 9.03 6.02
N ASP A 355 -9.56 8.28 5.89
CA ASP A 355 -9.38 6.92 6.45
C ASP A 355 -10.40 5.90 5.91
N VAL A 356 -10.94 6.13 4.70
CA VAL A 356 -11.84 5.19 4.03
C VAL A 356 -11.01 4.17 3.27
N PRO A 357 -11.18 2.85 3.53
CA PRO A 357 -10.47 1.83 2.78
C PRO A 357 -11.05 1.65 1.37
N TYR A 358 -10.16 1.74 0.39
CA TYR A 358 -10.37 1.36 -1.00
C TYR A 358 -9.61 0.07 -1.28
N VAL A 359 -10.23 -0.83 -2.04
CA VAL A 359 -9.61 -2.08 -2.48
C VAL A 359 -9.74 -2.17 -3.99
N VAL A 360 -8.62 -2.45 -4.65
CA VAL A 360 -8.57 -2.78 -6.08
C VAL A 360 -8.11 -4.23 -6.23
N TYR A 361 -8.69 -4.95 -7.17
CA TYR A 361 -8.39 -6.37 -7.39
C TYR A 361 -8.66 -6.78 -8.84
N THR A 362 -8.08 -7.92 -9.24
CA THR A 362 -8.42 -8.53 -10.52
C THR A 362 -9.47 -9.63 -10.30
N LYS A 363 -10.46 -9.72 -11.18
CA LYS A 363 -11.55 -10.68 -11.13
C LYS A 363 -11.67 -11.43 -12.46
N PRO A 364 -11.78 -12.78 -12.45
CA PRO A 364 -11.95 -13.54 -13.67
C PRO A 364 -13.34 -13.33 -14.28
N GLU A 365 -13.37 -13.09 -15.60
CA GLU A 365 -14.57 -13.08 -16.43
C GLU A 365 -14.30 -13.93 -17.67
N GLY A 366 -14.88 -15.12 -17.75
CA GLY A 366 -14.56 -16.08 -18.79
C GLY A 366 -13.10 -16.55 -18.73
N ASN A 367 -12.36 -16.33 -19.82
CA ASN A 367 -10.94 -16.71 -19.92
C ASN A 367 -9.99 -15.58 -19.47
N ASP A 368 -10.50 -14.38 -19.32
CA ASP A 368 -9.72 -13.18 -19.00
C ASP A 368 -9.94 -12.74 -17.55
N LYS A 369 -9.12 -11.81 -17.07
CA LYS A 369 -9.30 -11.13 -15.80
C LYS A 369 -9.40 -9.64 -16.07
N TYR A 370 -10.13 -8.94 -15.22
CA TYR A 370 -10.31 -7.50 -15.32
C TYR A 370 -10.09 -6.83 -13.96
N ALA A 371 -9.66 -5.60 -14.00
CA ALA A 371 -9.46 -4.79 -12.80
C ALA A 371 -10.79 -4.19 -12.31
N TYR A 372 -11.04 -4.35 -11.01
CA TYR A 372 -12.20 -3.81 -10.30
C TYR A 372 -11.73 -3.06 -9.06
N PHE A 373 -12.51 -2.11 -8.61
CA PHE A 373 -12.35 -1.47 -7.32
C PHE A 373 -13.67 -1.42 -6.54
N THR A 374 -13.53 -1.28 -5.24
CA THR A 374 -14.62 -1.04 -4.29
C THR A 374 -14.07 -0.25 -3.09
N PHE A 375 -14.95 0.36 -2.33
CA PHE A 375 -14.61 1.13 -1.12
C PHE A 375 -15.71 0.98 -0.07
N ILE A 376 -15.43 1.36 1.17
CA ILE A 376 -16.45 1.36 2.23
C ILE A 376 -17.34 2.59 2.09
N ASP A 377 -18.61 2.36 1.82
CA ASP A 377 -19.62 3.42 1.82
C ASP A 377 -19.77 4.00 3.25
N ALA A 378 -19.63 5.30 3.35
CA ALA A 378 -19.63 6.00 4.64
C ALA A 378 -20.97 5.91 5.38
N LYS A 379 -22.08 5.72 4.64
CA LYS A 379 -23.45 5.66 5.22
C LYS A 379 -23.79 4.24 5.65
N THR A 380 -23.60 3.27 4.76
CA THR A 380 -24.00 1.87 5.00
C THR A 380 -22.98 1.08 5.80
N LYS A 381 -21.72 1.54 5.84
CA LYS A 381 -20.57 0.84 6.43
C LYS A 381 -20.31 -0.54 5.79
N THR A 382 -20.78 -0.72 4.57
CA THR A 382 -20.55 -1.92 3.75
C THR A 382 -19.72 -1.57 2.52
N TRP A 383 -19.21 -2.58 1.84
CA TRP A 383 -18.54 -2.39 0.54
C TRP A 383 -19.53 -1.81 -0.48
N SER A 384 -19.11 -0.82 -1.24
CA SER A 384 -19.82 -0.29 -2.39
C SER A 384 -20.01 -1.37 -3.45
N ASN A 385 -20.90 -1.15 -4.40
CA ASN A 385 -20.90 -1.96 -5.61
C ASN A 385 -19.52 -1.89 -6.26
N GLU A 386 -19.03 -3.05 -6.72
CA GLU A 386 -17.77 -3.09 -7.45
C GLU A 386 -17.91 -2.38 -8.80
N GLU A 387 -16.88 -1.61 -9.15
CA GLU A 387 -16.82 -0.91 -10.42
C GLU A 387 -15.64 -1.45 -11.24
N LYS A 388 -15.90 -1.76 -12.51
CA LYS A 388 -14.87 -2.20 -13.45
C LYS A 388 -14.03 -1.02 -13.91
N LEU A 389 -12.73 -1.13 -13.78
CA LEU A 389 -11.81 -0.03 -14.07
C LEU A 389 -11.62 0.20 -15.57
N SER A 390 -11.56 -0.90 -16.35
CA SER A 390 -11.47 -0.85 -17.81
C SER A 390 -12.05 -2.08 -18.49
N SER A 391 -12.24 -2.00 -19.81
CA SER A 391 -12.64 -3.14 -20.65
C SER A 391 -11.46 -4.02 -21.06
N ASN A 392 -10.21 -3.61 -20.78
CA ASN A 392 -9.04 -4.39 -21.15
C ASN A 392 -8.76 -5.46 -20.07
N PRO A 393 -8.35 -6.67 -20.47
CA PRO A 393 -7.87 -7.67 -19.53
C PRO A 393 -6.72 -7.15 -18.68
N SER A 394 -6.74 -7.46 -17.38
CA SER A 394 -5.73 -7.04 -16.41
C SER A 394 -5.29 -8.19 -15.52
N ASP A 395 -3.97 -8.35 -15.37
CA ASP A 395 -3.37 -9.41 -14.55
C ASP A 395 -2.91 -8.93 -13.18
N PHE A 396 -2.69 -7.61 -13.01
CA PHE A 396 -2.13 -7.07 -11.78
C PHE A 396 -2.55 -5.62 -11.55
N VAL A 397 -2.78 -5.27 -10.29
CA VAL A 397 -3.19 -3.93 -9.86
C VAL A 397 -2.48 -3.50 -8.59
N VAL A 398 -2.20 -2.20 -8.47
CA VAL A 398 -1.66 -1.55 -7.26
C VAL A 398 -2.38 -0.23 -7.05
N LEU A 399 -2.80 0.05 -5.82
CA LEU A 399 -3.46 1.29 -5.40
C LEU A 399 -2.59 2.06 -4.40
N ARG A 400 -2.49 3.37 -4.56
CA ARG A 400 -1.92 4.30 -3.57
C ARG A 400 -2.66 5.62 -3.62
N PHE A 401 -2.74 6.29 -2.48
CA PHE A 401 -3.13 7.70 -2.39
C PHE A 401 -1.90 8.56 -2.08
N ASP A 402 -1.87 9.77 -2.61
CA ASP A 402 -0.88 10.76 -2.24
C ASP A 402 -1.27 11.48 -0.94
N ASP A 403 -0.38 12.33 -0.42
CA ASP A 403 -0.62 13.08 0.81
C ASP A 403 -1.76 14.11 0.70
N LYS A 404 -2.23 14.39 -0.53
CA LYS A 404 -3.36 15.29 -0.80
C LYS A 404 -4.69 14.54 -0.95
N GLY A 405 -4.66 13.21 -0.90
CA GLY A 405 -5.81 12.34 -1.05
C GLY A 405 -6.17 12.00 -2.50
N LEU A 406 -5.31 12.35 -3.46
CA LEU A 406 -5.49 11.93 -4.84
C LEU A 406 -5.06 10.46 -4.99
N GLY A 407 -5.99 9.61 -5.41
CA GLY A 407 -5.74 8.20 -5.59
C GLY A 407 -5.19 7.88 -6.98
N TYR A 408 -4.30 6.88 -7.02
CA TYR A 408 -3.76 6.32 -8.25
C TYR A 408 -3.84 4.81 -8.24
N ILE A 409 -4.28 4.21 -9.37
CA ILE A 409 -4.23 2.78 -9.60
C ILE A 409 -3.33 2.52 -10.81
N VAL A 410 -2.34 1.66 -10.64
CA VAL A 410 -1.58 1.08 -11.75
C VAL A 410 -2.14 -0.28 -12.05
N SER A 411 -2.57 -0.49 -13.30
CA SER A 411 -3.09 -1.76 -13.82
C SER A 411 -2.14 -2.28 -14.90
N LYS A 412 -1.83 -3.59 -14.86
CA LYS A 412 -1.11 -4.29 -15.93
C LYS A 412 -2.13 -4.86 -16.90
N GLU A 413 -2.31 -4.23 -18.04
CA GLU A 413 -3.37 -4.52 -19.00
C GLU A 413 -2.85 -5.08 -20.31
N THR A 414 -3.67 -5.89 -20.97
CA THR A 414 -3.44 -6.32 -22.36
C THR A 414 -4.23 -5.43 -23.31
N ILE A 415 -3.55 -4.60 -24.07
CA ILE A 415 -4.09 -3.66 -25.07
C ILE A 415 -3.52 -4.04 -26.43
N ASP A 416 -4.38 -4.37 -27.39
CA ASP A 416 -3.96 -4.78 -28.76
C ASP A 416 -2.87 -5.87 -28.77
N LYS A 417 -3.01 -6.87 -27.90
CA LYS A 417 -2.05 -7.97 -27.68
C LYS A 417 -0.70 -7.56 -27.05
N ALA A 418 -0.52 -6.32 -26.68
CA ALA A 418 0.64 -5.82 -25.95
C ALA A 418 0.31 -5.62 -24.48
N THR A 419 1.20 -6.02 -23.59
CA THR A 419 1.05 -5.74 -22.16
C THR A 419 1.54 -4.32 -21.86
N LYS A 420 0.71 -3.52 -21.20
CA LYS A 420 0.98 -2.13 -20.83
C LYS A 420 0.72 -1.91 -19.34
N TYR A 421 1.44 -0.97 -18.74
CA TYR A 421 0.99 -0.38 -17.50
C TYR A 421 0.07 0.78 -17.81
N VAL A 422 -1.11 0.77 -17.22
CA VAL A 422 -2.12 1.83 -17.36
C VAL A 422 -2.31 2.47 -16.01
N LEU A 423 -2.21 3.80 -15.97
CA LEU A 423 -2.42 4.59 -14.76
C LEU A 423 -3.81 5.20 -14.79
N TYR A 424 -4.54 5.00 -13.71
CA TYR A 424 -5.82 5.63 -13.42
C TYR A 424 -5.65 6.57 -12.23
N SER A 425 -6.42 7.66 -12.22
CA SER A 425 -6.49 8.57 -11.09
C SER A 425 -7.94 8.78 -10.67
N SER A 426 -8.14 8.95 -9.37
CA SER A 426 -9.39 9.44 -8.82
C SER A 426 -9.47 10.93 -9.18
N GLY A 427 -10.24 11.33 -10.19
CA GLY A 427 -10.39 12.73 -10.58
C GLY A 427 -10.68 13.66 -9.39
N GLU A 428 -10.36 14.97 -9.55
CA GLU A 428 -10.74 16.04 -8.63
C GLU A 428 -12.26 16.18 -8.46
#